data_32820d6c148c04b75964ccd91ed954d2
#
_entry.id   32820d6c148c04b75964ccd91ed954d2
#
_cell.length_a   1.000
_cell.length_b   1.000
_cell.length_c   1.000
_cell.angle_alpha   90.00
_cell.angle_beta   90.00
_cell.angle_gamma   90.00
#
_symmetry.space_group_name_H-M   'P 1'
#
loop_
_entity.id
_entity.type
_entity.pdbx_description
1 polymer ?
#
loop_
_entity_poly.entity_id
_entity_poly.type
_entity_poly.pdbx_seq_one_letter_code
_entity_poly.pdbx_strand_id
1 'polypeptide(L)'
;MNKYVAEFIGTFFLVLTIGCTGVGPGAGVIAPLAIGAALMVMIFAGGHISGGHYNPAVTLGVLIRGRVKAADVFPYIIAQVGAAVVAGMSILRLGGA
;
A
#
# COMPACT_ATOMS: atom_id res chain seq x y z
N MET A 1 -14.21 -7.79 6.82
CA MET A 1 -13.39 -6.56 6.86
C MET A 1 -13.86 -5.63 5.76
N ASN A 2 -13.96 -4.35 6.07
CA ASN A 2 -14.35 -3.34 5.09
C ASN A 2 -13.26 -3.16 4.04
N LYS A 3 -13.65 -2.94 2.77
CA LYS A 3 -12.68 -2.79 1.68
C LYS A 3 -11.75 -1.57 1.86
N TYR A 4 -12.24 -0.51 2.48
CA TYR A 4 -11.41 0.68 2.74
C TYR A 4 -10.38 0.39 3.82
N VAL A 5 -10.76 -0.36 4.85
CA VAL A 5 -9.84 -0.80 5.91
C VAL A 5 -8.78 -1.72 5.32
N ALA A 6 -9.17 -2.63 4.43
CA ALA A 6 -8.22 -3.51 3.76
C ALA A 6 -7.20 -2.73 2.93
N GLU A 7 -7.65 -1.69 2.20
CA GLU A 7 -6.76 -0.82 1.44
C GLU A 7 -5.82 -0.04 2.36
N PHE A 8 -6.31 0.44 3.49
CA PHE A 8 -5.48 1.15 4.47
C PHE A 8 -4.38 0.22 5.01
N ILE A 9 -4.76 -0.96 5.48
CA ILE A 9 -3.81 -1.89 6.08
C ILE A 9 -2.77 -2.34 5.05
N GLY A 10 -3.21 -2.71 3.85
CA GLY A 10 -2.31 -3.15 2.79
C GLY A 10 -1.33 -2.07 2.37
N THR A 11 -1.82 -0.86 2.17
CA THR A 11 -0.96 0.28 1.80
C THR A 11 0.02 0.60 2.92
N PHE A 12 -0.44 0.56 4.18
CA PHE A 12 0.43 0.80 5.33
C PHE A 12 1.63 -0.15 5.32
N PHE A 13 1.37 -1.46 5.21
CA PHE A 13 2.46 -2.43 5.24
C PHE A 13 3.34 -2.36 4.00
N LEU A 14 2.76 -2.06 2.84
CA LEU A 14 3.53 -1.90 1.63
C LEU A 14 4.50 -0.71 1.74
N VAL A 15 4.01 0.45 2.16
CA VAL A 15 4.85 1.65 2.30
C VAL A 15 5.88 1.46 3.42
N LEU A 16 5.49 0.81 4.51
CA LEU A 16 6.41 0.51 5.60
C LEU A 16 7.58 -0.37 5.10
N THR A 17 7.27 -1.39 4.30
CA THR A 17 8.29 -2.27 3.72
C THR A 17 9.22 -1.47 2.80
N ILE A 18 8.66 -0.59 1.96
CA ILE A 18 9.46 0.26 1.08
C ILE A 18 10.40 1.14 1.90
N GLY A 19 9.90 1.76 2.95
CA GLY A 19 10.72 2.63 3.79
C GLY A 19 11.81 1.89 4.54
N CYS A 20 11.50 0.70 5.05
CA CYS A 20 12.46 -0.07 5.83
C CYS A 20 13.53 -0.75 4.96
N THR A 21 13.24 -1.00 3.69
CA THR A 21 14.16 -1.73 2.82
C THR A 21 14.76 -0.90 1.70
N GLY A 22 14.04 0.10 1.21
CA GLY A 22 14.45 0.86 0.03
C GLY A 22 15.02 2.24 0.33
N VAL A 23 14.66 2.83 1.47
CA VAL A 23 15.09 4.20 1.80
C VAL A 23 16.33 4.18 2.68
N GLY A 24 16.44 3.21 3.57
CA GLY A 24 17.61 3.08 4.44
C GLY A 24 18.80 2.45 3.73
N PRO A 25 20.00 2.56 4.32
CA PRO A 25 21.17 1.90 3.78
C PRO A 25 21.07 0.39 3.94
N GLY A 26 21.50 -0.35 2.95
CA GLY A 26 21.81 -1.74 3.12
C GLY A 26 20.87 -2.79 2.60
N ALA A 27 19.69 -2.45 2.14
CA ALA A 27 18.83 -3.50 1.58
C ALA A 27 19.22 -3.85 0.14
N GLY A 28 19.70 -2.88 -0.63
CA GLY A 28 20.22 -3.11 -1.98
C GLY A 28 19.25 -3.88 -2.87
N VAL A 29 19.72 -4.98 -3.42
CA VAL A 29 18.93 -5.82 -4.33
C VAL A 29 17.83 -6.59 -3.62
N ILE A 30 17.87 -6.68 -2.30
CA ILE A 30 16.83 -7.36 -1.52
C ILE A 30 15.56 -6.50 -1.45
N ALA A 31 15.70 -5.18 -1.55
CA ALA A 31 14.55 -4.28 -1.43
C ALA A 31 13.43 -4.60 -2.43
N PRO A 32 13.68 -4.71 -3.75
CA PRO A 32 12.61 -5.05 -4.68
C PRO A 32 11.95 -6.39 -4.37
N LEU A 33 12.74 -7.36 -3.91
CA LEU A 33 12.23 -8.68 -3.57
C LEU A 33 11.32 -8.61 -2.34
N ALA A 34 11.74 -7.88 -1.31
CA ALA A 34 10.96 -7.69 -0.09
C ALA A 34 9.67 -6.92 -0.38
N ILE A 35 9.74 -5.88 -1.20
CA ILE A 35 8.57 -5.07 -1.57
C ILE A 35 7.58 -5.92 -2.36
N GLY A 36 8.06 -6.69 -3.32
CA GLY A 36 7.22 -7.60 -4.09
C GLY A 36 6.56 -8.66 -3.22
N ALA A 37 7.31 -9.21 -2.27
CA ALA A 37 6.77 -10.19 -1.32
C ALA A 37 5.71 -9.58 -0.43
N ALA A 38 5.91 -8.36 0.07
CA ALA A 38 4.92 -7.67 0.88
C ALA A 38 3.63 -7.41 0.09
N LEU A 39 3.75 -6.98 -1.17
CA LEU A 39 2.61 -6.78 -2.03
C LEU A 39 1.85 -8.09 -2.25
N MET A 40 2.56 -9.18 -2.50
CA MET A 40 1.95 -10.49 -2.68
C MET A 40 1.17 -10.91 -1.44
N VAL A 41 1.76 -10.76 -0.27
CA VAL A 41 1.10 -11.10 1.00
C VAL A 41 -0.16 -10.25 1.20
N MET A 42 -0.08 -8.95 0.93
CA MET A 42 -1.23 -8.06 1.10
C MET A 42 -2.34 -8.36 0.10
N ILE A 43 -1.99 -8.72 -1.12
CA ILE A 43 -2.99 -9.15 -2.12
C ILE A 43 -3.66 -10.44 -1.67
N PHE A 44 -2.90 -11.38 -1.16
CA PHE A 44 -3.43 -12.64 -0.63
C PHE A 44 -4.38 -12.40 0.55
N ALA A 45 -3.98 -11.50 1.45
CA ALA A 45 -4.75 -11.24 2.67
C ALA A 45 -6.00 -10.39 2.41
N GLY A 46 -5.93 -9.41 1.51
CA GLY A 46 -6.99 -8.42 1.34
C GLY A 46 -7.54 -8.24 -0.07
N GLY A 47 -6.91 -8.86 -1.07
CA GLY A 47 -7.32 -8.66 -2.46
C GLY A 47 -8.75 -9.10 -2.75
N HIS A 48 -9.20 -10.16 -2.11
CA HIS A 48 -10.58 -10.64 -2.26
C HIS A 48 -11.60 -9.72 -1.57
N ILE A 49 -11.15 -8.82 -0.72
CA ILE A 49 -12.00 -7.87 -0.01
C ILE A 49 -12.04 -6.53 -0.75
N SER A 50 -10.88 -6.00 -1.14
CA SER A 50 -10.78 -4.66 -1.71
C SER A 50 -10.35 -4.62 -3.17
N GLY A 51 -9.86 -5.73 -3.71
CA GLY A 51 -9.23 -5.77 -5.03
C GLY A 51 -7.73 -5.56 -4.99
N GLY A 52 -7.16 -5.20 -3.83
CA GLY A 52 -5.71 -5.12 -3.67
C GLY A 52 -5.03 -4.02 -4.45
N HIS A 53 -5.64 -2.83 -4.52
CA HIS A 53 -5.05 -1.72 -5.26
C HIS A 53 -3.81 -1.17 -4.57
N TYR A 54 -3.95 -0.77 -3.32
CA TYR A 54 -2.88 -0.29 -2.43
C TYR A 54 -2.07 0.89 -2.97
N ASN A 55 -2.60 1.57 -4.00
CA ASN A 55 -1.89 2.65 -4.67
C ASN A 55 -2.91 3.48 -5.45
N PRO A 56 -2.89 4.84 -5.33
CA PRO A 56 -3.84 5.67 -6.08
C PRO A 56 -3.74 5.50 -7.60
N ALA A 57 -2.54 5.31 -8.13
CA ALA A 57 -2.37 5.12 -9.58
C ALA A 57 -3.03 3.82 -10.04
N VAL A 58 -2.93 2.75 -9.24
CA VAL A 58 -3.58 1.48 -9.56
C VAL A 58 -5.09 1.65 -9.51
N THR A 59 -5.62 2.36 -8.53
CA THR A 59 -7.05 2.61 -8.42
C THR A 59 -7.56 3.38 -9.64
N LEU A 60 -6.85 4.40 -10.08
CA LEU A 60 -7.22 5.16 -11.29
C LEU A 60 -7.18 4.27 -12.54
N GLY A 61 -6.16 3.43 -12.66
CA GLY A 61 -6.06 2.49 -13.77
C GLY A 61 -7.22 1.49 -13.78
N VAL A 62 -7.60 1.00 -12.62
CA VAL A 62 -8.73 0.07 -12.50
C VAL A 62 -10.05 0.77 -12.84
N LEU A 63 -10.19 2.05 -12.47
CA LEU A 63 -11.35 2.85 -12.85
C LEU A 63 -11.45 2.99 -14.37
N ILE A 64 -10.33 3.27 -15.03
CA ILE A 64 -10.31 3.40 -16.50
C ILE A 64 -10.72 2.09 -17.15
N ARG A 65 -10.36 0.96 -16.57
CA ARG A 65 -10.76 -0.35 -17.04
C ARG A 65 -12.19 -0.73 -16.68
N GLY A 66 -12.88 0.11 -15.91
CA GLY A 66 -14.27 -0.14 -15.53
C GLY A 66 -14.45 -1.22 -14.47
N ARG A 67 -13.41 -1.54 -13.71
CA ARG A 67 -13.43 -2.61 -12.73
C ARG A 67 -13.65 -2.13 -11.31
N VAL A 68 -13.76 -0.82 -11.11
CA VAL A 68 -14.08 -0.24 -9.81
C VAL A 68 -15.13 0.85 -10.02
N LYS A 69 -16.03 1.01 -9.06
CA LYS A 69 -17.03 2.06 -9.11
C LYS A 69 -16.39 3.42 -8.86
N ALA A 70 -16.81 4.42 -9.64
CA ALA A 70 -16.30 5.79 -9.45
C ALA A 70 -16.50 6.27 -8.02
N ALA A 71 -17.59 5.89 -7.36
CA ALA A 71 -17.88 6.26 -5.98
C ALA A 71 -16.85 5.70 -4.99
N ASP A 72 -16.17 4.61 -5.32
CA ASP A 72 -15.17 4.00 -4.45
C ASP A 72 -13.76 4.59 -4.63
N VAL A 73 -13.52 5.29 -5.74
CA VAL A 73 -12.18 5.81 -6.06
C VAL A 73 -11.68 6.78 -4.99
N PHE A 74 -12.51 7.74 -4.61
CA PHE A 74 -12.14 8.76 -3.63
C PHE A 74 -11.86 8.15 -2.25
N PRO A 75 -12.77 7.30 -1.70
CA PRO A 75 -12.46 6.63 -0.43
C PRO A 75 -11.22 5.74 -0.49
N TYR A 76 -10.97 5.06 -1.60
CA TYR A 76 -9.77 4.25 -1.76
C TYR A 76 -8.51 5.11 -1.69
N ILE A 77 -8.51 6.23 -2.40
CA ILE A 77 -7.35 7.14 -2.41
C ILE A 77 -7.13 7.74 -1.02
N ILE A 78 -8.21 8.11 -0.31
CA ILE A 78 -8.10 8.62 1.05
C ILE A 78 -7.48 7.58 1.97
N ALA A 79 -7.94 6.33 1.90
CA ALA A 79 -7.41 5.25 2.72
C ALA A 79 -5.93 5.00 2.40
N GLN A 80 -5.57 4.99 1.13
CA GLN A 80 -4.20 4.75 0.68
C GLN A 80 -3.26 5.88 1.11
N VAL A 81 -3.66 7.13 0.91
CA VAL A 81 -2.84 8.29 1.30
C VAL A 81 -2.71 8.37 2.82
N GLY A 82 -3.81 8.14 3.55
CA GLY A 82 -3.77 8.11 5.01
C GLY A 82 -2.81 7.06 5.53
N ALA A 83 -2.85 5.85 4.95
CA ALA A 83 -1.95 4.77 5.32
C ALA A 83 -0.50 5.12 5.02
N ALA A 84 -0.24 5.73 3.87
CA ALA A 84 1.10 6.13 3.47
C ALA A 84 1.68 7.18 4.44
N VAL A 85 0.85 8.14 4.88
CA VAL A 85 1.27 9.13 5.86
C VAL A 85 1.62 8.48 7.19
N VAL A 86 0.77 7.58 7.69
CA VAL A 86 1.02 6.88 8.95
C VAL A 86 2.27 6.01 8.85
N ALA A 87 2.44 5.31 7.74
CA ALA A 87 3.63 4.50 7.51
C ALA A 87 4.89 5.37 7.44
N GLY A 88 4.82 6.51 6.76
CA GLY A 88 5.94 7.44 6.67
C GLY A 88 6.35 7.97 8.03
N MET A 89 5.39 8.32 8.87
CA MET A 89 5.67 8.75 10.25
C MET A 89 6.33 7.62 11.05
N SER A 90 5.87 6.38 10.87
CA SER A 90 6.47 5.22 11.54
C SER A 90 7.92 5.01 11.10
N ILE A 91 8.20 5.18 9.80
CA ILE A 91 9.55 5.06 9.25
C ILE A 91 10.46 6.12 9.85
N LEU A 92 10.00 7.36 9.97
CA LEU A 92 10.78 8.43 10.59
C LEU A 92 11.11 8.11 12.04
N ARG A 93 10.15 7.54 12.79
CA ARG A 93 10.38 7.12 14.18
C ARG A 93 11.43 6.03 14.28
N LEU A 94 11.36 5.03 13.39
CA LEU A 94 12.24 3.87 13.47
C LEU A 94 13.64 4.14 12.96
N GLY A 95 13.74 4.92 11.89
CA GLY A 95 15.01 5.13 11.21
C GLY A 95 15.66 6.46 11.45
N GLY A 96 14.87 7.45 11.87
CA GLY A 96 15.35 8.82 12.00
C GLY A 96 15.83 9.19 13.38
N ALA A 97 15.82 8.29 14.29
CA ALA A 97 16.06 8.52 15.71
C ALA A 97 17.17 9.51 16.03
#